data_c339a5d030e9ff32e5a77fbdb9c59755
#
_entry.id   c339a5d030e9ff32e5a77fbdb9c59755
#
_cell.length_a   1.000
_cell.length_b   1.000
_cell.length_c   1.000
_cell.angle_alpha   90.00
_cell.angle_beta   90.00
_cell.angle_gamma   90.00
#
_symmetry.space_group_name_H-M   'P 1'
#
loop_
_entity.id
_entity.type
_entity.pdbx_description
1 polymer ?
#
loop_
_entity_poly.entity_id
_entity_poly.type
_entity_poly.pdbx_seq_one_letter_code
_entity_poly.pdbx_strand_id
1 'polypeptide(L)'
;MGRVIYHAVIVFVLLMLSYPLFYFSYKYTLPDMGGADYFHYVHLYEGWDLESTEAPFNMRILGSYGTYLLNQTGMHYNTETVFAAAHPELSQQVFFNALLFNYLCVVLTALVIYYTAKRTGINSVHSFIGSLVFLLGFGTLFFLLKPANDACGVLLIALGFGFYIRKSPWLYLILVLCIFQREYALMVFGIMAAVDYLHERNRYYMYALLASIGCFVAYYILRKTLFYTPLHDGQTKAGFFIQSLLHPQVDWASFIKQLALSCNLLMLYAGVLVYKKWLGHTIQKRYVWIAVTLFAHVVFMSIAAGFGNNTGRIFYFTAPIIVYFLLHESKELARTSAS
;
A
#
# COMPACT_ATOMS: atom_id res chain seq x y z
N MET A 1 22.34 24.94 6.97
CA MET A 1 22.28 24.09 8.18
C MET A 1 20.85 23.87 8.68
N GLY A 2 20.00 24.89 8.88
CA GLY A 2 18.64 24.73 9.45
C GLY A 2 17.68 23.81 8.69
N ARG A 3 17.72 23.75 7.35
CA ARG A 3 16.84 22.85 6.58
C ARG A 3 17.17 21.36 6.78
N VAL A 4 18.44 20.99 6.85
CA VAL A 4 18.85 19.60 7.07
C VAL A 4 18.44 19.14 8.45
N ILE A 5 18.67 19.97 9.47
CA ILE A 5 18.25 19.69 10.85
C ILE A 5 16.74 19.52 10.93
N TYR A 6 15.97 20.40 10.28
CA TYR A 6 14.51 20.30 10.24
C TYR A 6 14.01 18.97 9.65
N HIS A 7 14.60 18.53 8.54
CA HIS A 7 14.23 17.24 7.93
C HIS A 7 14.63 16.06 8.81
N ALA A 8 15.82 16.11 9.42
CA ALA A 8 16.27 15.08 10.35
C ALA A 8 15.34 14.95 11.56
N VAL A 9 14.89 16.08 12.12
CA VAL A 9 13.91 16.09 13.22
C VAL A 9 12.59 15.44 12.82
N ILE A 10 12.05 15.74 11.63
CA ILE A 10 10.81 15.11 11.17
C ILE A 10 10.98 13.58 11.05
N VAL A 11 12.08 13.13 10.42
CA VAL A 11 12.37 11.69 10.30
C VAL A 11 12.45 11.05 11.68
N PHE A 12 13.23 11.66 12.59
CA PHE A 12 13.40 11.17 13.94
C PHE A 12 12.09 11.08 14.71
N VAL A 13 11.24 12.11 14.64
CA VAL A 13 9.92 12.13 15.31
C VAL A 13 9.02 11.04 14.74
N LEU A 14 8.97 10.86 13.42
CA LEU A 14 8.17 9.80 12.81
C LEU A 14 8.67 8.40 13.23
N LEU A 15 9.98 8.18 13.28
CA LEU A 15 10.57 6.94 13.79
C LEU A 15 10.20 6.70 15.26
N MET A 16 10.33 7.71 16.12
CA MET A 16 10.01 7.58 17.54
C MET A 16 8.53 7.27 17.78
N LEU A 17 7.63 7.96 17.08
CA LEU A 17 6.19 7.76 17.24
C LEU A 17 5.69 6.42 16.71
N SER A 18 6.35 5.86 15.69
CA SER A 18 5.97 4.58 15.09
C SER A 18 6.71 3.38 15.68
N TYR A 19 7.80 3.58 16.41
CA TYR A 19 8.55 2.49 17.04
C TYR A 19 7.70 1.58 17.93
N PRO A 20 6.77 2.08 18.77
CA PRO A 20 5.90 1.22 19.56
C PRO A 20 5.04 0.27 18.70
N LEU A 21 4.62 0.71 17.49
CA LEU A 21 3.85 -0.14 16.56
C LEU A 21 4.73 -1.24 15.98
N PHE A 22 5.98 -0.91 15.61
CA PHE A 22 6.96 -1.89 15.17
C PHE A 22 7.25 -2.92 16.26
N TYR A 23 7.53 -2.46 17.49
CA TYR A 23 7.81 -3.35 18.62
C TYR A 23 6.61 -4.26 18.94
N PHE A 24 5.40 -3.70 18.95
CA PHE A 24 4.17 -4.47 19.14
C PHE A 24 4.01 -5.53 18.05
N SER A 25 4.20 -5.14 16.80
CA SER A 25 4.12 -6.07 15.67
C SER A 25 5.17 -7.18 15.76
N TYR A 26 6.41 -6.84 16.09
CA TYR A 26 7.48 -7.83 16.25
C TYR A 26 7.20 -8.83 17.38
N LYS A 27 6.70 -8.32 18.52
CA LYS A 27 6.48 -9.16 19.71
C LYS A 27 5.26 -10.06 19.60
N TYR A 28 4.18 -9.60 18.97
CA TYR A 28 2.87 -10.25 19.02
C TYR A 28 2.31 -10.75 17.69
N THR A 29 2.96 -10.47 16.56
CA THR A 29 2.48 -10.94 15.26
C THR A 29 2.90 -12.38 15.02
N LEU A 30 1.93 -13.20 14.55
CA LEU A 30 2.18 -14.50 13.95
C LEU A 30 2.20 -14.39 12.41
N PRO A 31 3.01 -15.17 11.69
CA PRO A 31 3.05 -15.16 10.23
C PRO A 31 1.72 -15.49 9.59
N ASP A 32 0.94 -16.35 10.20
CA ASP A 32 -0.38 -16.81 9.77
C ASP A 32 -1.52 -15.82 10.09
N MET A 33 -1.29 -14.86 10.99
CA MET A 33 -2.23 -13.77 11.29
C MET A 33 -2.25 -12.72 10.19
N GLY A 34 -2.55 -13.04 9.00
CA GLY A 34 -2.60 -12.11 7.87
C GLY A 34 -2.30 -12.73 6.53
N GLY A 35 -2.40 -14.03 6.49
CA GLY A 35 -2.16 -14.85 5.31
C GLY A 35 -0.79 -15.52 5.37
N ALA A 36 -0.74 -16.73 4.89
CA ALA A 36 0.45 -17.57 4.80
C ALA A 36 1.57 -16.98 3.89
N ASP A 37 1.46 -15.70 3.50
CA ASP A 37 2.40 -15.05 2.59
C ASP A 37 3.86 -15.11 3.09
N TYR A 38 4.10 -15.04 4.42
CA TYR A 38 5.45 -15.13 4.96
C TYR A 38 6.16 -16.41 4.55
N PHE A 39 5.47 -17.54 4.63
CA PHE A 39 6.04 -18.86 4.30
C PHE A 39 6.43 -18.96 2.82
N HIS A 40 5.75 -18.23 1.94
CA HIS A 40 6.12 -18.14 0.52
C HIS A 40 7.34 -17.24 0.27
N TYR A 41 7.64 -16.30 1.18
CA TYR A 41 8.78 -15.39 1.03
C TYR A 41 10.04 -15.85 1.78
N VAL A 42 9.93 -16.77 2.73
CA VAL A 42 11.06 -17.12 3.62
C VAL A 42 12.31 -17.54 2.86
N HIS A 43 12.17 -18.32 1.79
CA HIS A 43 13.29 -18.75 0.93
C HIS A 43 13.99 -17.58 0.24
N LEU A 44 13.23 -16.53 -0.15
CA LEU A 44 13.79 -15.30 -0.70
C LEU A 44 14.51 -14.47 0.37
N TYR A 45 13.99 -14.44 1.59
CA TYR A 45 14.56 -13.67 2.69
C TYR A 45 15.86 -14.28 3.23
N GLU A 46 15.94 -15.60 3.26
CA GLU A 46 17.09 -16.35 3.77
C GLU A 46 18.22 -16.49 2.75
N GLY A 47 17.90 -16.99 1.57
CA GLY A 47 18.89 -17.42 0.58
C GLY A 47 18.77 -16.80 -0.80
N TRP A 48 17.81 -15.91 -1.02
CA TRP A 48 17.48 -15.37 -2.35
C TRP A 48 17.14 -16.47 -3.37
N ASP A 49 16.44 -17.52 -2.90
CA ASP A 49 16.06 -18.68 -3.71
C ASP A 49 14.77 -18.40 -4.48
N LEU A 50 14.93 -17.98 -5.75
CA LEU A 50 13.82 -17.71 -6.67
C LEU A 50 13.18 -18.99 -7.21
N GLU A 51 13.94 -20.10 -7.27
CA GLU A 51 13.46 -21.35 -7.87
C GLU A 51 12.49 -22.08 -6.95
N SER A 52 12.77 -22.08 -5.64
CA SER A 52 11.90 -22.67 -4.64
C SER A 52 10.68 -21.81 -4.28
N THR A 53 10.61 -20.56 -4.81
CA THR A 53 9.54 -19.64 -4.50
C THR A 53 8.50 -19.61 -5.62
N GLU A 54 7.25 -19.84 -5.27
CA GLU A 54 6.13 -19.90 -6.23
C GLU A 54 5.73 -18.52 -6.76
N ALA A 55 5.20 -18.48 -8.00
CA ALA A 55 4.56 -17.28 -8.53
C ALA A 55 3.20 -17.01 -7.83
N PRO A 56 2.85 -15.78 -7.47
CA PRO A 56 3.50 -14.51 -7.84
C PRO A 56 4.55 -14.02 -6.83
N PHE A 57 4.90 -14.80 -5.81
CA PHE A 57 5.78 -14.36 -4.72
C PHE A 57 7.22 -14.12 -5.21
N ASN A 58 7.72 -14.97 -6.12
CA ASN A 58 9.03 -14.83 -6.75
C ASN A 58 9.16 -13.59 -7.66
N MET A 59 8.05 -12.97 -8.10
CA MET A 59 8.07 -11.71 -8.83
C MET A 59 8.17 -10.48 -7.93
N ARG A 60 7.89 -10.61 -6.63
CA ARG A 60 7.91 -9.50 -5.67
C ARG A 60 9.32 -9.22 -5.18
N ILE A 61 10.20 -8.96 -6.15
CA ILE A 61 11.65 -8.89 -5.98
C ILE A 61 12.06 -7.74 -5.06
N LEU A 62 11.48 -6.54 -5.22
CA LEU A 62 11.98 -5.35 -4.54
C LEU A 62 11.89 -5.45 -3.01
N GLY A 63 10.73 -5.83 -2.49
CA GLY A 63 10.54 -5.98 -1.05
C GLY A 63 11.32 -7.17 -0.49
N SER A 64 11.33 -8.29 -1.23
CA SER A 64 12.08 -9.49 -0.83
C SER A 64 13.58 -9.23 -0.80
N TYR A 65 14.13 -8.55 -1.81
CA TYR A 65 15.55 -8.22 -1.87
C TYR A 65 15.96 -7.25 -0.76
N GLY A 66 15.13 -6.26 -0.46
CA GLY A 66 15.40 -5.36 0.66
C GLY A 66 15.44 -6.09 2.00
N THR A 67 14.54 -7.05 2.23
CA THR A 67 14.57 -7.91 3.42
C THR A 67 15.80 -8.81 3.43
N TYR A 68 16.14 -9.44 2.30
CA TYR A 68 17.36 -10.26 2.16
C TYR A 68 18.62 -9.47 2.52
N LEU A 69 18.78 -8.25 1.99
CA LEU A 69 19.93 -7.40 2.30
C LEU A 69 20.02 -7.07 3.79
N LEU A 70 18.91 -6.76 4.45
CA LEU A 70 18.90 -6.56 5.90
C LEU A 70 19.27 -7.83 6.64
N ASN A 71 18.81 -8.99 6.19
CA ASN A 71 19.14 -10.26 6.80
C ASN A 71 20.65 -10.57 6.74
N GLN A 72 21.35 -10.16 5.66
CA GLN A 72 22.80 -10.30 5.54
C GLN A 72 23.59 -9.45 6.55
N THR A 73 22.98 -8.44 7.15
CA THR A 73 23.64 -7.62 8.18
C THR A 73 23.76 -8.33 9.54
N GLY A 74 23.04 -9.43 9.73
CA GLY A 74 22.98 -10.16 11.00
C GLY A 74 22.19 -9.42 12.10
N MET A 75 21.53 -8.32 11.76
CA MET A 75 20.72 -7.57 12.75
C MET A 75 19.56 -8.42 13.23
N HIS A 76 19.43 -8.52 14.53
CA HIS A 76 18.25 -9.11 15.17
C HIS A 76 18.09 -8.50 16.57
N TYR A 77 16.89 -8.60 17.08
CA TYR A 77 16.57 -8.22 18.45
C TYR A 77 16.19 -9.49 19.22
N ASN A 78 17.03 -9.85 20.18
CA ASN A 78 16.82 -11.06 20.97
C ASN A 78 15.80 -10.79 22.08
N THR A 79 14.55 -11.11 21.83
CA THR A 79 13.45 -11.06 22.80
C THR A 79 12.49 -12.21 22.55
N GLU A 80 11.84 -12.67 23.57
CA GLU A 80 10.75 -13.65 23.42
C GLU A 80 9.62 -13.06 22.58
N THR A 81 9.27 -13.73 21.50
CA THR A 81 8.19 -13.35 20.59
C THR A 81 7.17 -14.48 20.50
N VAL A 82 5.93 -14.11 20.21
CA VAL A 82 4.88 -15.11 19.95
C VAL A 82 5.25 -15.97 18.72
N PHE A 83 5.92 -15.36 17.74
CA PHE A 83 6.45 -16.05 16.58
C PHE A 83 7.44 -17.17 16.96
N ALA A 84 8.48 -16.86 17.75
CA ALA A 84 9.47 -17.85 18.15
C ALA A 84 8.89 -18.98 18.98
N ALA A 85 7.87 -18.69 19.78
CA ALA A 85 7.17 -19.72 20.57
C ALA A 85 6.29 -20.63 19.69
N ALA A 86 5.65 -20.09 18.64
CA ALA A 86 4.77 -20.85 17.75
C ALA A 86 5.54 -21.59 16.63
N HIS A 87 6.67 -21.05 16.19
CA HIS A 87 7.47 -21.53 15.06
C HIS A 87 8.96 -21.62 15.43
N PRO A 88 9.35 -22.51 16.35
CA PRO A 88 10.74 -22.62 16.81
C PRO A 88 11.70 -23.10 15.70
N GLU A 89 11.17 -23.67 14.61
CA GLU A 89 11.91 -24.14 13.43
C GLU A 89 12.30 -23.01 12.49
N LEU A 90 11.70 -21.82 12.62
CA LEU A 90 11.94 -20.68 11.72
C LEU A 90 12.92 -19.67 12.35
N SER A 91 13.68 -18.99 11.50
CA SER A 91 14.64 -17.98 11.92
C SER A 91 13.97 -16.71 12.44
N GLN A 92 14.14 -16.43 13.74
CA GLN A 92 13.69 -15.20 14.36
C GLN A 92 14.39 -13.96 13.75
N GLN A 93 15.65 -14.09 13.33
CA GLN A 93 16.37 -13.03 12.64
C GLN A 93 15.71 -12.64 11.32
N VAL A 94 15.31 -13.63 10.50
CA VAL A 94 14.65 -13.38 9.22
C VAL A 94 13.27 -12.71 9.45
N PHE A 95 12.54 -13.18 10.42
CA PHE A 95 11.26 -12.58 10.81
C PHE A 95 11.43 -11.13 11.26
N PHE A 96 12.42 -10.85 12.11
CA PHE A 96 12.74 -9.48 12.54
C PHE A 96 13.07 -8.59 11.34
N ASN A 97 13.95 -9.02 10.44
CA ASN A 97 14.38 -8.24 9.29
C ASN A 97 13.26 -7.99 8.29
N ALA A 98 12.33 -8.94 8.11
CA ALA A 98 11.14 -8.73 7.29
C ALA A 98 10.24 -7.63 7.87
N LEU A 99 10.01 -7.63 9.18
CA LEU A 99 9.25 -6.57 9.85
C LEU A 99 10.00 -5.24 9.87
N LEU A 100 11.32 -5.25 10.07
CA LEU A 100 12.15 -4.03 10.05
C LEU A 100 12.12 -3.37 8.68
N PHE A 101 12.24 -4.14 7.59
CA PHE A 101 12.13 -3.62 6.24
C PHE A 101 10.76 -2.97 5.99
N ASN A 102 9.69 -3.65 6.38
CA ASN A 102 8.34 -3.11 6.26
C ASN A 102 8.14 -1.84 7.11
N TYR A 103 8.68 -1.80 8.31
CA TYR A 103 8.66 -0.61 9.16
C TYR A 103 9.36 0.57 8.49
N LEU A 104 10.55 0.36 7.90
CA LEU A 104 11.25 1.40 7.16
C LEU A 104 10.42 1.89 5.95
N CYS A 105 9.79 0.98 5.20
CA CYS A 105 8.90 1.35 4.10
C CYS A 105 7.69 2.17 4.58
N VAL A 106 7.11 1.84 5.73
CA VAL A 106 5.99 2.57 6.33
C VAL A 106 6.39 3.99 6.74
N VAL A 107 7.55 4.15 7.40
CA VAL A 107 8.07 5.47 7.77
C VAL A 107 8.41 6.30 6.54
N LEU A 108 9.03 5.70 5.52
CA LEU A 108 9.30 6.37 4.24
C LEU A 108 7.99 6.78 3.54
N THR A 109 6.95 5.95 3.58
CA THR A 109 5.63 6.30 3.04
C THR A 109 5.05 7.53 3.75
N ALA A 110 5.12 7.59 5.07
CA ALA A 110 4.69 8.75 5.85
C ALA A 110 5.46 10.02 5.47
N LEU A 111 6.77 9.91 5.27
CA LEU A 111 7.62 11.01 4.77
C LEU A 111 7.20 11.46 3.37
N VAL A 112 6.93 10.52 2.46
CA VAL A 112 6.46 10.85 1.09
C VAL A 112 5.13 11.57 1.13
N ILE A 113 4.18 11.15 1.97
CA ILE A 113 2.90 11.84 2.19
C ILE A 113 3.17 13.27 2.66
N TYR A 114 4.02 13.45 3.69
CA TYR A 114 4.40 14.76 4.20
C TYR A 114 4.92 15.69 3.11
N TYR A 115 5.93 15.23 2.35
CA TYR A 115 6.54 16.08 1.33
C TYR A 115 5.64 16.32 0.12
N THR A 116 4.81 15.35 -0.25
CA THR A 116 3.83 15.50 -1.32
C THR A 116 2.80 16.57 -0.95
N ALA A 117 2.22 16.48 0.25
CA ALA A 117 1.27 17.44 0.76
C ALA A 117 1.88 18.87 0.86
N LYS A 118 3.09 18.97 1.42
CA LYS A 118 3.79 20.27 1.55
C LYS A 118 4.09 20.90 0.20
N ARG A 119 4.50 20.10 -0.79
CA ARG A 119 4.80 20.61 -2.16
C ARG A 119 3.56 21.06 -2.93
N THR A 120 2.38 20.60 -2.55
CA THR A 120 1.10 21.04 -3.13
C THR A 120 0.47 22.20 -2.34
N GLY A 121 1.24 22.81 -1.45
CA GLY A 121 0.85 24.03 -0.72
C GLY A 121 -0.01 23.77 0.51
N ILE A 122 0.01 22.54 1.06
CA ILE A 122 -0.52 22.26 2.39
C ILE A 122 0.54 22.69 3.41
N ASN A 123 0.14 23.34 4.50
CA ASN A 123 1.10 23.79 5.52
C ASN A 123 1.79 22.61 6.22
N SER A 124 2.93 22.86 6.86
CA SER A 124 3.76 21.81 7.46
C SER A 124 3.06 21.04 8.58
N VAL A 125 2.21 21.73 9.36
CA VAL A 125 1.48 21.09 10.48
C VAL A 125 0.43 20.11 9.94
N HIS A 126 -0.41 20.53 9.00
CA HIS A 126 -1.40 19.64 8.38
C HIS A 126 -0.74 18.48 7.61
N SER A 127 0.37 18.76 6.90
CA SER A 127 1.13 17.72 6.22
C SER A 127 1.68 16.67 7.20
N PHE A 128 2.15 17.10 8.37
CA PHE A 128 2.62 16.21 9.43
C PHE A 128 1.47 15.41 10.06
N ILE A 129 0.33 16.04 10.32
CA ILE A 129 -0.88 15.35 10.80
C ILE A 129 -1.30 14.25 9.82
N GLY A 130 -1.30 14.52 8.50
CA GLY A 130 -1.60 13.50 7.50
C GLY A 130 -0.64 12.30 7.53
N SER A 131 0.65 12.58 7.72
CA SER A 131 1.64 11.50 7.91
C SER A 131 1.36 10.68 9.15
N LEU A 132 0.95 11.30 10.25
CA LEU A 132 0.55 10.60 11.47
C LEU A 132 -0.75 9.81 11.30
N VAL A 133 -1.74 10.35 10.60
CA VAL A 133 -3.00 9.65 10.28
C VAL A 133 -2.73 8.35 9.52
N PHE A 134 -1.78 8.37 8.57
CA PHE A 134 -1.33 7.16 7.89
C PHE A 134 -0.56 6.24 8.83
N LEU A 135 0.47 6.79 9.51
CA LEU A 135 1.42 6.02 10.30
C LEU A 135 0.77 5.29 11.48
N LEU A 136 -0.13 5.99 12.20
CA LEU A 136 -0.84 5.46 13.36
C LEU A 136 -2.19 4.82 12.98
N GLY A 137 -2.52 4.78 11.70
CA GLY A 137 -3.73 4.15 11.20
C GLY A 137 -3.75 2.65 11.49
N PHE A 138 -4.94 2.13 11.84
CA PHE A 138 -5.12 0.71 12.13
C PHE A 138 -4.59 -0.20 11.01
N GLY A 139 -4.82 0.15 9.75
CA GLY A 139 -4.36 -0.64 8.62
C GLY A 139 -2.83 -0.67 8.48
N THR A 140 -2.10 0.35 8.95
CA THR A 140 -0.64 0.33 9.00
C THR A 140 -0.15 -0.77 9.94
N LEU A 141 -0.69 -0.86 11.15
CA LEU A 141 -0.36 -1.92 12.09
C LEU A 141 -0.81 -3.29 11.57
N PHE A 142 -2.06 -3.38 11.08
CA PHE A 142 -2.69 -4.65 10.80
C PHE A 142 -2.32 -5.25 9.44
N PHE A 143 -2.01 -4.43 8.42
CA PHE A 143 -1.71 -4.90 7.06
C PHE A 143 -0.25 -4.69 6.65
N LEU A 144 0.38 -3.57 7.04
CA LEU A 144 1.71 -3.23 6.56
C LEU A 144 2.84 -3.70 7.47
N LEU A 145 2.65 -3.65 8.79
CA LEU A 145 3.62 -4.18 9.76
C LEU A 145 3.42 -5.69 9.97
N LYS A 146 3.39 -6.43 8.87
CA LYS A 146 3.34 -7.88 8.79
C LYS A 146 4.56 -8.36 8.00
N PRO A 147 5.03 -9.60 8.21
CA PRO A 147 6.21 -10.12 7.50
C PRO A 147 5.87 -10.51 6.05
N ALA A 148 5.26 -9.58 5.31
CA ALA A 148 4.89 -9.68 3.90
C ALA A 148 5.43 -8.46 3.15
N ASN A 149 5.34 -8.41 1.83
CA ASN A 149 5.95 -7.36 1.00
C ASN A 149 5.03 -6.16 0.70
N ASP A 150 3.94 -5.98 1.43
CA ASP A 150 2.93 -4.97 1.11
C ASP A 150 3.39 -3.54 1.38
N ALA A 151 4.17 -3.33 2.43
CA ALA A 151 4.66 -2.00 2.80
C ALA A 151 5.51 -1.37 1.68
N CYS A 152 6.34 -2.16 1.00
CA CYS A 152 7.10 -1.69 -0.17
C CYS A 152 6.16 -1.30 -1.33
N GLY A 153 5.10 -2.06 -1.57
CA GLY A 153 4.08 -1.72 -2.58
C GLY A 153 3.37 -0.40 -2.27
N VAL A 154 3.01 -0.16 -1.00
CA VAL A 154 2.39 1.09 -0.56
C VAL A 154 3.36 2.28 -0.69
N LEU A 155 4.65 2.08 -0.40
CA LEU A 155 5.69 3.09 -0.63
C LEU A 155 5.78 3.47 -2.12
N LEU A 156 5.78 2.49 -3.03
CA LEU A 156 5.78 2.76 -4.47
C LEU A 156 4.54 3.54 -4.91
N ILE A 157 3.36 3.20 -4.37
CA ILE A 157 2.13 3.95 -4.65
C ILE A 157 2.26 5.40 -4.14
N ALA A 158 2.76 5.62 -2.95
CA ALA A 158 2.94 6.97 -2.41
C ALA A 158 3.92 7.80 -3.25
N LEU A 159 5.07 7.22 -3.65
CA LEU A 159 6.05 7.85 -4.52
C LEU A 159 5.46 8.16 -5.90
N GLY A 160 4.82 7.17 -6.52
CA GLY A 160 4.18 7.31 -7.83
C GLY A 160 3.07 8.36 -7.79
N PHE A 161 2.27 8.40 -6.72
CA PHE A 161 1.25 9.43 -6.54
C PHE A 161 1.85 10.84 -6.43
N GLY A 162 2.96 10.99 -5.70
CA GLY A 162 3.68 12.25 -5.63
C GLY A 162 4.24 12.71 -6.98
N PHE A 163 4.64 11.79 -7.87
CA PHE A 163 5.03 12.11 -9.24
C PHE A 163 3.82 12.35 -10.15
N TYR A 164 2.75 11.58 -9.99
CA TYR A 164 1.52 11.69 -10.74
C TYR A 164 0.86 13.07 -10.61
N ILE A 165 0.71 13.58 -9.39
CA ILE A 165 0.13 14.91 -9.15
C ILE A 165 0.93 16.02 -9.85
N ARG A 166 2.26 15.86 -9.89
CA ARG A 166 3.17 16.83 -10.51
C ARG A 166 3.33 16.64 -12.03
N LYS A 167 2.62 15.67 -12.62
CA LYS A 167 2.73 15.31 -14.03
C LYS A 167 4.19 15.01 -14.43
N SER A 168 4.95 14.36 -13.54
CA SER A 168 6.38 14.07 -13.69
C SER A 168 6.61 12.77 -14.47
N PRO A 169 7.63 12.70 -15.37
CA PRO A 169 7.98 11.48 -16.08
C PRO A 169 8.50 10.37 -15.17
N TRP A 170 8.96 10.67 -13.96
CA TRP A 170 9.38 9.67 -12.97
C TRP A 170 8.27 8.70 -12.57
N LEU A 171 7.00 9.05 -12.85
CA LEU A 171 5.89 8.09 -12.72
C LEU A 171 6.14 6.81 -13.51
N TYR A 172 6.63 6.91 -14.74
CA TYR A 172 6.85 5.75 -15.60
C TYR A 172 7.87 4.78 -15.02
N LEU A 173 8.94 5.30 -14.37
CA LEU A 173 9.87 4.45 -13.63
C LEU A 173 9.18 3.71 -12.49
N ILE A 174 8.34 4.40 -11.72
CA ILE A 174 7.58 3.75 -10.63
C ILE A 174 6.65 2.67 -11.17
N LEU A 175 5.97 2.89 -12.31
CA LEU A 175 5.11 1.87 -12.92
C LEU A 175 5.92 0.62 -13.30
N VAL A 176 7.13 0.78 -13.84
CA VAL A 176 8.02 -0.35 -14.13
C VAL A 176 8.43 -1.08 -12.85
N LEU A 177 8.78 -0.36 -11.78
CA LEU A 177 9.13 -0.97 -10.49
C LEU A 177 7.94 -1.72 -9.88
N CYS A 178 6.69 -1.25 -10.10
CA CYS A 178 5.50 -1.95 -9.63
C CYS A 178 5.29 -3.32 -10.28
N ILE A 179 5.83 -3.57 -11.49
CA ILE A 179 5.83 -4.90 -12.12
C ILE A 179 6.50 -5.92 -11.20
N PHE A 180 7.60 -5.53 -10.53
CA PHE A 180 8.44 -6.37 -9.69
C PHE A 180 8.12 -6.24 -8.19
N GLN A 181 6.94 -5.71 -7.85
CA GLN A 181 6.52 -5.58 -6.46
C GLN A 181 5.06 -5.92 -6.25
N ARG A 182 4.14 -5.19 -6.86
CA ARG A 182 2.70 -5.38 -6.70
C ARG A 182 1.95 -4.89 -7.94
N GLU A 183 1.38 -5.80 -8.67
CA GLU A 183 0.52 -5.55 -9.83
C GLU A 183 -0.69 -4.64 -9.51
N TYR A 184 -1.17 -4.71 -8.28
CA TYR A 184 -2.29 -3.88 -7.83
C TYR A 184 -2.00 -2.38 -7.92
N ALA A 185 -0.75 -1.97 -7.71
CA ALA A 185 -0.35 -0.57 -7.87
C ALA A 185 -0.56 -0.06 -9.31
N LEU A 186 -0.35 -0.91 -10.31
CA LEU A 186 -0.60 -0.58 -11.73
C LEU A 186 -2.09 -0.29 -11.97
N MET A 187 -2.98 -1.09 -11.36
CA MET A 187 -4.42 -0.86 -11.45
C MET A 187 -4.84 0.45 -10.78
N VAL A 188 -4.28 0.78 -9.63
CA VAL A 188 -4.54 2.06 -8.93
C VAL A 188 -4.20 3.24 -9.85
N PHE A 189 -3.01 3.27 -10.45
CA PHE A 189 -2.62 4.34 -11.36
C PHE A 189 -3.43 4.35 -12.65
N GLY A 190 -3.78 3.18 -13.20
CA GLY A 190 -4.65 3.07 -14.36
C GLY A 190 -6.03 3.69 -14.11
N ILE A 191 -6.66 3.36 -12.98
CA ILE A 191 -7.97 3.92 -12.59
C ILE A 191 -7.88 5.43 -12.41
N MET A 192 -6.89 5.91 -11.68
CA MET A 192 -6.69 7.35 -11.47
C MET A 192 -6.51 8.08 -12.80
N ALA A 193 -5.66 7.55 -13.67
CA ALA A 193 -5.38 8.15 -14.97
C ALA A 193 -6.61 8.13 -15.89
N ALA A 194 -7.44 7.08 -15.86
CA ALA A 194 -8.69 7.02 -16.60
C ALA A 194 -9.69 8.09 -16.12
N VAL A 195 -9.89 8.20 -14.80
CA VAL A 195 -10.80 9.22 -14.22
C VAL A 195 -10.31 10.62 -14.57
N ASP A 196 -9.01 10.90 -14.41
CA ASP A 196 -8.44 12.21 -14.69
C ASP A 196 -8.45 12.55 -16.18
N TYR A 197 -8.22 11.57 -17.05
CA TYR A 197 -8.34 11.78 -18.49
C TYR A 197 -9.77 12.12 -18.91
N LEU A 198 -10.76 11.46 -18.32
CA LEU A 198 -12.17 11.78 -18.59
C LEU A 198 -12.54 13.20 -18.15
N HIS A 199 -11.96 13.70 -17.06
CA HIS A 199 -12.22 15.03 -16.53
C HIS A 199 -11.48 16.13 -17.26
N GLU A 200 -10.17 15.96 -17.48
CA GLU A 200 -9.29 17.04 -17.96
C GLU A 200 -8.91 16.91 -19.45
N ARG A 201 -9.13 15.73 -20.07
CA ARG A 201 -8.70 15.40 -21.45
C ARG A 201 -7.21 15.70 -21.73
N ASN A 202 -6.37 15.65 -20.68
CA ASN A 202 -4.95 15.95 -20.77
C ASN A 202 -4.17 14.71 -21.25
N ARG A 203 -3.28 14.91 -22.24
CA ARG A 203 -2.45 13.85 -22.83
C ARG A 203 -1.57 13.11 -21.80
N TYR A 204 -1.12 13.80 -20.74
CA TYR A 204 -0.35 13.17 -19.69
C TYR A 204 -1.11 11.99 -19.04
N TYR A 205 -2.39 12.18 -18.73
CA TYR A 205 -3.20 11.12 -18.12
C TYR A 205 -3.50 9.98 -19.10
N MET A 206 -3.64 10.29 -20.38
CA MET A 206 -3.73 9.25 -21.42
C MET A 206 -2.46 8.40 -21.46
N TYR A 207 -1.29 9.02 -21.47
CA TYR A 207 -0.01 8.28 -21.46
C TYR A 207 0.19 7.51 -20.15
N ALA A 208 -0.19 8.06 -19.00
CA ALA A 208 -0.14 7.36 -17.73
C ALA A 208 -1.06 6.12 -17.73
N LEU A 209 -2.26 6.23 -18.30
CA LEU A 209 -3.19 5.10 -18.47
C LEU A 209 -2.59 4.01 -19.37
N LEU A 210 -2.11 4.40 -20.55
CA LEU A 210 -1.50 3.45 -21.50
C LEU A 210 -0.27 2.77 -20.90
N ALA A 211 0.59 3.51 -20.19
CA ALA A 211 1.75 2.96 -19.50
C ALA A 211 1.34 1.98 -18.38
N SER A 212 0.31 2.30 -17.61
CA SER A 212 -0.20 1.41 -16.56
C SER A 212 -0.74 0.10 -17.15
N ILE A 213 -1.49 0.18 -18.25
CA ILE A 213 -1.99 -1.00 -19.00
C ILE A 213 -0.80 -1.79 -19.57
N GLY A 214 0.15 -1.13 -20.22
CA GLY A 214 1.34 -1.78 -20.80
C GLY A 214 2.17 -2.51 -19.75
N CYS A 215 2.42 -1.87 -18.59
CA CYS A 215 3.11 -2.49 -17.46
C CYS A 215 2.31 -3.68 -16.87
N PHE A 216 0.98 -3.59 -16.82
CA PHE A 216 0.15 -4.70 -16.37
C PHE A 216 0.19 -5.90 -17.32
N VAL A 217 0.17 -5.65 -18.62
CA VAL A 217 0.35 -6.69 -19.66
C VAL A 217 1.75 -7.29 -19.55
N ALA A 218 2.80 -6.46 -19.38
CA ALA A 218 4.17 -6.92 -19.19
C ALA A 218 4.30 -7.80 -17.93
N TYR A 219 3.69 -7.39 -16.81
CA TYR A 219 3.62 -8.21 -15.61
C TYR A 219 3.03 -9.59 -15.91
N TYR A 220 1.91 -9.65 -16.62
CA TYR A 220 1.25 -10.90 -16.93
C TYR A 220 2.10 -11.80 -17.85
N ILE A 221 2.77 -11.23 -18.86
CA ILE A 221 3.68 -11.96 -19.75
C ILE A 221 4.87 -12.51 -18.96
N LEU A 222 5.56 -11.66 -18.15
CA LEU A 222 6.71 -12.09 -17.35
C LEU A 222 6.34 -13.21 -16.39
N ARG A 223 5.19 -13.12 -15.76
CA ARG A 223 4.67 -14.16 -14.88
C ARG A 223 4.47 -15.50 -15.57
N LYS A 224 4.06 -15.48 -16.84
CA LYS A 224 3.80 -16.70 -17.63
C LYS A 224 5.04 -17.27 -18.30
N THR A 225 6.09 -16.47 -18.51
CA THR A 225 7.30 -16.88 -19.22
C THR A 225 8.49 -17.12 -18.32
N LEU A 226 8.86 -16.13 -17.49
CA LEU A 226 10.09 -16.16 -16.69
C LEU A 226 9.87 -16.67 -15.25
N PHE A 227 8.68 -16.43 -14.70
CA PHE A 227 8.36 -16.74 -13.30
C PHE A 227 7.27 -17.82 -13.21
N TYR A 228 7.18 -18.66 -14.22
CA TYR A 228 6.18 -19.72 -14.26
C TYR A 228 6.51 -20.84 -13.27
N THR A 229 5.55 -21.19 -12.40
CA THR A 229 5.62 -22.38 -11.56
C THR A 229 4.39 -23.26 -11.83
N PRO A 230 4.58 -24.56 -12.18
CA PRO A 230 3.48 -25.44 -12.59
C PRO A 230 2.42 -25.67 -11.50
N LEU A 231 2.80 -25.58 -10.23
CA LEU A 231 1.95 -25.92 -9.09
C LEU A 231 0.69 -25.06 -8.91
N HIS A 232 0.67 -23.84 -9.47
CA HIS A 232 -0.47 -22.91 -9.29
C HIS A 232 -1.33 -22.71 -10.53
N ASP A 233 -1.04 -23.32 -11.66
CA ASP A 233 -1.72 -23.06 -12.95
C ASP A 233 -2.80 -24.10 -13.31
N GLY A 234 -3.21 -24.95 -12.39
CA GLY A 234 -4.24 -25.97 -12.63
C GLY A 234 -5.66 -25.43 -12.90
N GLN A 235 -5.89 -24.15 -12.63
CA GLN A 235 -7.11 -23.45 -13.05
C GLN A 235 -6.72 -22.18 -13.79
N THR A 236 -7.19 -22.03 -15.03
CA THR A 236 -7.07 -20.73 -15.72
C THR A 236 -7.75 -19.70 -14.84
N LYS A 237 -7.00 -18.69 -14.38
CA LYS A 237 -7.53 -17.64 -13.48
C LYS A 237 -8.78 -16.96 -14.04
N ALA A 238 -8.92 -16.91 -15.37
CA ALA A 238 -10.12 -16.41 -16.03
C ALA A 238 -11.35 -17.29 -15.73
N GLY A 239 -11.21 -18.60 -15.77
CA GLY A 239 -12.29 -19.53 -15.41
C GLY A 239 -12.68 -19.40 -13.95
N PHE A 240 -11.69 -19.35 -13.05
CA PHE A 240 -11.93 -19.13 -11.61
C PHE A 240 -12.60 -17.77 -11.35
N PHE A 241 -12.14 -16.72 -12.01
CA PHE A 241 -12.71 -15.37 -11.88
C PHE A 241 -14.18 -15.33 -12.34
N ILE A 242 -14.48 -15.92 -13.50
CA ILE A 242 -15.86 -16.00 -14.01
C ILE A 242 -16.72 -16.86 -13.08
N GLN A 243 -16.23 -17.99 -12.61
CA GLN A 243 -16.96 -18.86 -11.69
C GLN A 243 -17.21 -18.15 -10.35
N SER A 244 -16.24 -17.42 -9.83
CA SER A 244 -16.39 -16.64 -8.58
C SER A 244 -17.37 -15.47 -8.75
N LEU A 245 -17.47 -14.86 -9.93
CA LEU A 245 -18.50 -13.85 -10.22
C LEU A 245 -19.90 -14.43 -10.31
N LEU A 246 -20.04 -15.63 -10.90
CA LEU A 246 -21.34 -16.30 -11.06
C LEU A 246 -21.81 -16.94 -9.75
N HIS A 247 -20.89 -17.43 -8.94
CA HIS A 247 -21.16 -18.09 -7.66
C HIS A 247 -20.26 -17.53 -6.55
N PRO A 248 -20.50 -16.28 -6.12
CA PRO A 248 -19.63 -15.64 -5.13
C PRO A 248 -19.70 -16.36 -3.78
N GLN A 249 -18.64 -17.06 -3.43
CA GLN A 249 -18.44 -17.62 -2.10
C GLN A 249 -17.80 -16.58 -1.18
N VAL A 250 -18.57 -15.55 -0.83
CA VAL A 250 -18.12 -14.47 0.03
C VAL A 250 -18.58 -14.73 1.45
N ASP A 251 -17.64 -14.85 2.38
CA ASP A 251 -17.96 -14.69 3.80
C ASP A 251 -18.28 -13.21 4.07
N TRP A 252 -19.57 -12.88 4.03
CA TRP A 252 -20.05 -11.51 4.20
C TRP A 252 -19.67 -10.90 5.55
N ALA A 253 -19.58 -11.70 6.61
CA ALA A 253 -19.20 -11.22 7.93
C ALA A 253 -17.74 -10.78 7.94
N SER A 254 -16.83 -11.61 7.43
CA SER A 254 -15.41 -11.29 7.25
C SER A 254 -15.23 -10.10 6.29
N PHE A 255 -15.96 -10.08 5.19
CA PHE A 255 -15.90 -8.99 4.21
C PHE A 255 -16.28 -7.63 4.85
N ILE A 256 -17.41 -7.55 5.55
CA ILE A 256 -17.86 -6.32 6.22
C ILE A 256 -16.86 -5.92 7.31
N LYS A 257 -16.37 -6.88 8.11
CA LYS A 257 -15.34 -6.64 9.13
C LYS A 257 -14.07 -6.05 8.51
N GLN A 258 -13.58 -6.62 7.43
CA GLN A 258 -12.39 -6.16 6.72
C GLN A 258 -12.60 -4.76 6.12
N LEU A 259 -13.76 -4.50 5.52
CA LEU A 259 -14.12 -3.17 5.03
C LEU A 259 -14.16 -2.15 6.17
N ALA A 260 -14.83 -2.46 7.28
CA ALA A 260 -14.93 -1.54 8.42
C ALA A 260 -13.54 -1.19 8.99
N LEU A 261 -12.64 -2.16 9.11
CA LEU A 261 -11.29 -1.97 9.60
C LEU A 261 -10.40 -1.16 8.64
N SER A 262 -10.65 -1.24 7.34
CA SER A 262 -9.81 -0.62 6.30
C SER A 262 -10.37 0.70 5.81
N CYS A 263 -11.69 0.85 5.86
CA CYS A 263 -12.40 2.04 5.38
C CYS A 263 -12.40 3.20 6.38
N ASN A 264 -11.73 3.07 7.54
CA ASN A 264 -11.65 4.16 8.52
C ASN A 264 -11.15 5.48 7.89
N LEU A 265 -10.14 5.42 7.02
CA LEU A 265 -9.63 6.58 6.28
C LEU A 265 -10.65 7.12 5.27
N LEU A 266 -11.38 6.23 4.59
CA LEU A 266 -12.43 6.63 3.65
C LEU A 266 -13.63 7.23 4.39
N MET A 267 -14.01 6.67 5.54
CA MET A 267 -15.05 7.23 6.40
C MET A 267 -14.67 8.62 6.91
N LEU A 268 -13.42 8.79 7.32
CA LEU A 268 -12.90 10.10 7.73
C LEU A 268 -12.94 11.10 6.56
N TYR A 269 -12.54 10.67 5.36
CA TYR A 269 -12.62 11.48 4.17
C TYR A 269 -14.08 11.86 3.83
N ALA A 270 -15.00 10.88 3.85
CA ALA A 270 -16.43 11.12 3.64
C ALA A 270 -17.01 12.09 4.70
N GLY A 271 -16.64 11.93 5.97
CA GLY A 271 -17.02 12.86 7.04
C GLY A 271 -16.60 14.30 6.77
N VAL A 272 -15.35 14.51 6.30
CA VAL A 272 -14.86 15.84 5.91
C VAL A 272 -15.66 16.40 4.73
N LEU A 273 -16.01 15.56 3.72
CA LEU A 273 -16.82 16.00 2.58
C LEU A 273 -18.23 16.43 3.01
N VAL A 274 -18.89 15.65 3.88
CA VAL A 274 -20.20 15.98 4.43
C VAL A 274 -20.14 17.29 5.21
N TYR A 275 -19.14 17.45 6.08
CA TYR A 275 -18.95 18.64 6.87
C TYR A 275 -18.69 19.89 5.99
N LYS A 276 -17.84 19.77 4.97
CA LYS A 276 -17.64 20.85 3.97
C LYS A 276 -18.93 21.23 3.28
N LYS A 277 -19.71 20.23 2.85
CA LYS A 277 -20.99 20.48 2.17
C LYS A 277 -22.00 21.16 3.07
N TRP A 278 -22.03 20.77 4.35
CA TRP A 278 -22.89 21.40 5.35
C TRP A 278 -22.52 22.85 5.59
N LEU A 279 -21.24 23.21 5.55
CA LEU A 279 -20.76 24.59 5.62
C LEU A 279 -20.88 25.37 4.30
N GLY A 280 -21.45 24.80 3.24
CA GLY A 280 -21.59 25.46 1.94
C GLY A 280 -20.33 25.51 1.08
N HIS A 281 -19.24 24.84 1.49
CA HIS A 281 -17.99 24.83 0.73
C HIS A 281 -18.05 23.91 -0.50
N THR A 282 -17.21 24.25 -1.48
CA THR A 282 -17.03 23.45 -2.69
C THR A 282 -16.23 22.18 -2.39
N ILE A 283 -16.57 21.09 -3.05
CA ILE A 283 -15.88 19.79 -2.98
C ILE A 283 -15.17 19.54 -4.29
N GLN A 284 -13.95 19.02 -4.21
CA GLN A 284 -13.17 18.63 -5.39
C GLN A 284 -13.74 17.33 -5.98
N LYS A 285 -14.69 17.45 -6.91
CA LYS A 285 -15.38 16.31 -7.55
C LYS A 285 -14.41 15.27 -8.10
N ARG A 286 -13.26 15.69 -8.65
CA ARG A 286 -12.19 14.82 -9.14
C ARG A 286 -11.74 13.81 -8.10
N TYR A 287 -11.40 14.27 -6.88
CA TYR A 287 -10.93 13.37 -5.81
C TYR A 287 -12.03 12.43 -5.33
N VAL A 288 -13.27 12.91 -5.29
CA VAL A 288 -14.42 12.07 -4.96
C VAL A 288 -14.57 10.95 -5.99
N TRP A 289 -14.52 11.26 -7.29
CA TRP A 289 -14.63 10.25 -8.34
C TRP A 289 -13.49 9.23 -8.28
N ILE A 290 -12.24 9.67 -8.06
CA ILE A 290 -11.11 8.75 -7.89
C ILE A 290 -11.34 7.84 -6.68
N ALA A 291 -11.70 8.40 -5.51
CA ALA A 291 -11.92 7.62 -4.29
C ALA A 291 -13.05 6.58 -4.45
N VAL A 292 -14.18 7.00 -5.04
CA VAL A 292 -15.33 6.10 -5.31
C VAL A 292 -14.95 5.00 -6.29
N THR A 293 -14.24 5.32 -7.37
CA THR A 293 -13.85 4.33 -8.38
C THR A 293 -12.82 3.34 -7.82
N LEU A 294 -11.85 3.80 -7.03
CA LEU A 294 -10.89 2.91 -6.34
C LEU A 294 -11.62 2.00 -5.35
N PHE A 295 -12.55 2.53 -4.57
CA PHE A 295 -13.35 1.72 -3.64
C PHE A 295 -14.20 0.68 -4.38
N ALA A 296 -14.94 1.09 -5.41
CA ALA A 296 -15.75 0.18 -6.22
C ALA A 296 -14.90 -0.92 -6.86
N HIS A 297 -13.69 -0.58 -7.35
CA HIS A 297 -12.75 -1.57 -7.89
C HIS A 297 -12.31 -2.58 -6.83
N VAL A 298 -11.97 -2.14 -5.61
CA VAL A 298 -11.59 -3.05 -4.52
C VAL A 298 -12.74 -3.98 -4.15
N VAL A 299 -13.95 -3.45 -4.02
CA VAL A 299 -15.16 -4.25 -3.74
C VAL A 299 -15.39 -5.28 -4.85
N PHE A 300 -15.32 -4.85 -6.11
CA PHE A 300 -15.47 -5.74 -7.26
C PHE A 300 -14.42 -6.86 -7.26
N MET A 301 -13.14 -6.52 -7.08
CA MET A 301 -12.04 -7.50 -7.04
C MET A 301 -12.18 -8.46 -5.87
N SER A 302 -12.65 -7.99 -4.72
CA SER A 302 -12.86 -8.84 -3.55
C SER A 302 -13.97 -9.86 -3.75
N ILE A 303 -15.05 -9.48 -4.42
CA ILE A 303 -16.16 -10.37 -4.78
C ILE A 303 -15.70 -11.36 -5.86
N ALA A 304 -15.10 -10.84 -6.93
CA ALA A 304 -14.72 -11.63 -8.10
C ALA A 304 -13.62 -12.66 -7.82
N ALA A 305 -12.71 -12.35 -6.90
CA ALA A 305 -11.58 -13.22 -6.57
C ALA A 305 -11.78 -14.03 -5.28
N GLY A 306 -12.93 -13.93 -4.62
CA GLY A 306 -13.18 -14.59 -3.35
C GLY A 306 -12.27 -14.09 -2.20
N PHE A 307 -11.70 -12.90 -2.33
CA PHE A 307 -10.73 -12.34 -1.39
C PHE A 307 -11.35 -11.79 -0.09
N GLY A 308 -12.52 -12.29 0.35
CA GLY A 308 -13.22 -11.76 1.51
C GLY A 308 -12.32 -11.41 2.70
N ASN A 309 -11.32 -12.23 2.97
CA ASN A 309 -10.36 -12.03 4.05
C ASN A 309 -9.22 -11.03 3.73
N ASN A 310 -9.02 -10.65 2.47
CA ASN A 310 -7.94 -9.76 2.02
C ASN A 310 -8.43 -8.38 1.53
N THR A 311 -9.73 -8.14 1.54
CA THR A 311 -10.32 -6.89 1.03
C THR A 311 -9.72 -5.66 1.69
N GLY A 312 -9.57 -5.71 3.00
CA GLY A 312 -8.99 -4.62 3.77
C GLY A 312 -7.54 -4.32 3.42
N ARG A 313 -6.76 -5.36 3.23
CA ARG A 313 -5.36 -5.27 2.80
C ARG A 313 -5.25 -4.59 1.44
N ILE A 314 -6.05 -5.02 0.46
CA ILE A 314 -6.06 -4.45 -0.89
C ILE A 314 -6.49 -2.99 -0.85
N PHE A 315 -7.53 -2.66 -0.08
CA PHE A 315 -7.97 -1.28 0.05
C PHE A 315 -6.89 -0.38 0.67
N TYR A 316 -6.13 -0.88 1.63
CA TYR A 316 -5.12 -0.09 2.33
C TYR A 316 -3.93 0.33 1.44
N PHE A 317 -3.75 -0.30 0.27
CA PHE A 317 -2.82 0.19 -0.75
C PHE A 317 -3.17 1.60 -1.24
N THR A 318 -4.44 1.99 -1.17
CA THR A 318 -4.89 3.34 -1.56
C THR A 318 -4.75 4.37 -0.43
N ALA A 319 -4.38 3.96 0.78
CA ALA A 319 -4.32 4.82 1.97
C ALA A 319 -3.51 6.12 1.77
N PRO A 320 -2.31 6.13 1.15
CA PRO A 320 -1.57 7.37 0.91
C PRO A 320 -2.34 8.38 0.06
N ILE A 321 -3.11 7.90 -0.91
CA ILE A 321 -3.92 8.73 -1.81
C ILE A 321 -5.12 9.32 -1.05
N ILE A 322 -5.83 8.50 -0.28
CA ILE A 322 -6.99 8.94 0.51
C ILE A 322 -6.56 9.95 1.59
N VAL A 323 -5.43 9.72 2.26
CA VAL A 323 -4.87 10.68 3.22
C VAL A 323 -4.57 12.02 2.55
N TYR A 324 -4.00 12.00 1.36
CA TYR A 324 -3.75 13.24 0.62
C TYR A 324 -5.06 13.97 0.26
N PHE A 325 -6.09 13.26 -0.20
CA PHE A 325 -7.41 13.86 -0.48
C PHE A 325 -8.02 14.47 0.77
N LEU A 326 -7.95 13.76 1.90
CA LEU A 326 -8.37 14.26 3.20
C LEU A 326 -7.67 15.58 3.56
N LEU A 327 -6.35 15.64 3.42
CA LEU A 327 -5.55 16.84 3.69
C LEU A 327 -5.90 18.00 2.78
N HIS A 328 -6.11 17.71 1.49
CA HIS A 328 -6.46 18.73 0.52
C HIS A 328 -7.82 19.36 0.82
N GLU A 329 -8.82 18.55 1.14
CA GLU A 329 -10.16 19.03 1.49
C GLU A 329 -10.15 19.79 2.83
N SER A 330 -9.37 19.34 3.83
CA SER A 330 -9.27 19.99 5.15
C SER A 330 -8.55 21.34 5.08
N LYS A 331 -7.63 21.55 4.14
CA LYS A 331 -6.92 22.82 3.95
C LYS A 331 -7.86 23.98 3.68
N GLU A 332 -8.92 23.77 2.92
CA GLU A 332 -9.90 24.81 2.60
C GLU A 332 -10.73 25.20 3.82
N LEU A 333 -11.08 24.22 4.67
CA LEU A 333 -11.79 24.48 5.93
C LEU A 333 -10.98 25.38 6.88
N ALA A 334 -9.68 25.14 6.98
CA ALA A 334 -8.80 25.92 7.86
C ALA A 334 -8.64 27.39 7.39
N ARG A 335 -8.82 27.68 6.11
CA ARG A 335 -8.72 29.06 5.58
C ARG A 335 -9.94 29.89 5.91
N THR A 336 -11.11 29.30 5.91
CA THR A 336 -12.38 30.00 6.16
C THR A 336 -12.67 30.21 7.65
N SER A 337 -12.08 29.41 8.54
CA SER A 337 -12.16 29.64 9.98
C SER A 337 -11.22 30.76 10.47
N ALA A 338 -10.30 31.22 9.63
CA ALA A 338 -9.35 32.28 9.93
C ALA A 338 -9.73 33.66 9.32
N SER A 339 -10.77 33.70 8.48
CA SER A 339 -11.39 34.93 7.93
C SER A 339 -12.64 35.30 8.71
#